data_588175e73a3b8f91a9a6fb79c0877dd1
#
_entry.id   588175e73a3b8f91a9a6fb79c0877dd1
#
_cell.length_a   1.000
_cell.length_b   1.000
_cell.length_c   1.000
_cell.angle_alpha   90.00
_cell.angle_beta   90.00
_cell.angle_gamma   90.00
#
_symmetry.space_group_name_H-M   'P 1'
#
loop_
_entity.id
_entity.type
_entity.pdbx_description
1 polymer ?
#
loop_
_entity_poly.entity_id
_entity_poly.type
_entity_poly.pdbx_seq_one_letter_code
_entity_poly.pdbx_strand_id
1 'polypeptide(L)'
;MIAAPEAIAAAATDLASIGSTIGAANAAAAANTTAVLAAGADQVSVAIAAAFGAHGQAYQALSAQAATFHIQFVQALTAGAGSYAAAEAASAASITSPLLDAINAPFLAALGRPLIGNGADGAGDRAAGGRRIVVRQRRRGRVRRARRAGGLLFGNGGAGGPARPAARWADRQRR
;
A
#
# COMPACT_ATOMS: atom_id res chain seq x y z
N MET A 1 12.34 -0.75 -12.10
CA MET A 1 11.25 0.23 -11.90
C MET A 1 10.37 -0.37 -10.81
N ILE A 2 10.21 0.26 -9.66
CA ILE A 2 9.36 -0.23 -8.59
C ILE A 2 8.00 0.42 -8.81
N ALA A 3 6.97 -0.36 -9.12
CA ALA A 3 5.60 0.12 -9.08
C ALA A 3 5.24 0.35 -7.60
N ALA A 4 4.48 1.40 -7.32
CA ALA A 4 3.97 1.66 -5.98
C ALA A 4 2.44 1.41 -6.00
N PRO A 5 1.98 0.15 -5.81
CA PRO A 5 0.56 -0.21 -5.87
C PRO A 5 -0.29 0.64 -4.95
N GLU A 6 0.24 1.02 -3.79
CA GLU A 6 -0.43 1.85 -2.81
C GLU A 6 -0.68 3.28 -3.33
N ALA A 7 0.25 3.83 -4.10
CA ALA A 7 0.08 5.16 -4.70
C ALA A 7 -1.01 5.13 -5.79
N ILE A 8 -1.09 4.05 -6.57
CA ILE A 8 -2.14 3.87 -7.57
C ILE A 8 -3.50 3.72 -6.89
N ALA A 9 -3.58 2.94 -5.81
CA ALA A 9 -4.80 2.76 -5.03
C ALA A 9 -5.27 4.07 -4.37
N ALA A 10 -4.35 4.87 -3.84
CA ALA A 10 -4.65 6.19 -3.29
C ALA A 10 -5.21 7.12 -4.37
N ALA A 11 -4.56 7.19 -5.54
CA ALA A 11 -5.04 7.98 -6.67
C ALA A 11 -6.43 7.53 -7.15
N ALA A 12 -6.72 6.22 -7.14
CA ALA A 12 -8.04 5.70 -7.47
C ALA A 12 -9.12 6.17 -6.46
N THR A 13 -8.77 6.25 -5.17
CA THR A 13 -9.65 6.75 -4.11
C THR A 13 -9.92 8.26 -4.29
N ASP A 14 -8.90 9.05 -4.60
CA ASP A 14 -9.04 10.48 -4.85
C ASP A 14 -9.93 10.73 -6.07
N LEU A 15 -9.73 9.98 -7.15
CA LEU A 15 -10.58 10.05 -8.34
C LEU A 15 -12.04 9.68 -8.04
N ALA A 16 -12.30 8.66 -7.22
CA ALA A 16 -13.64 8.29 -6.79
C ALA A 16 -14.32 9.44 -6.04
N SER A 17 -13.58 10.13 -5.17
CA SER A 17 -14.06 11.31 -4.43
C SER A 17 -14.43 12.47 -5.36
N ILE A 18 -13.58 12.75 -6.37
CA ILE A 18 -13.85 13.77 -7.39
C ILE A 18 -15.14 13.42 -8.16
N GLY A 19 -15.29 12.17 -8.59
CA GLY A 19 -16.50 11.70 -9.28
C GLY A 19 -17.77 11.88 -8.44
N SER A 20 -17.70 11.57 -7.16
CA SER A 20 -18.80 11.78 -6.21
C SER A 20 -19.17 13.26 -6.08
N THR A 21 -18.17 14.13 -5.96
CA THR A 21 -18.38 15.59 -5.86
C THR A 21 -19.03 16.16 -7.12
N ILE A 22 -18.57 15.76 -8.32
CA ILE A 22 -19.16 16.17 -9.58
C ILE A 22 -20.59 15.67 -9.70
N GLY A 23 -20.86 14.40 -9.31
CA GLY A 23 -22.21 13.83 -9.30
C GLY A 23 -23.16 14.61 -8.41
N ALA A 24 -22.74 14.98 -7.20
CA ALA A 24 -23.54 15.79 -6.28
C ALA A 24 -23.84 17.19 -6.86
N ALA A 25 -22.84 17.85 -7.47
CA ALA A 25 -23.00 19.15 -8.10
C ALA A 25 -23.98 19.08 -9.29
N ASN A 26 -23.86 18.06 -10.14
CA ASN A 26 -24.79 17.85 -11.29
C ASN A 26 -26.22 17.59 -10.81
N ALA A 27 -26.39 16.80 -9.75
CA ALA A 27 -27.72 16.57 -9.15
C ALA A 27 -28.34 17.86 -8.60
N ALA A 28 -27.55 18.70 -7.92
CA ALA A 28 -28.00 19.98 -7.40
C ALA A 28 -28.40 20.96 -8.50
N ALA A 29 -27.70 20.94 -9.65
CA ALA A 29 -27.98 21.81 -10.79
C ALA A 29 -29.16 21.33 -11.64
N ALA A 30 -29.54 20.06 -11.57
CA ALA A 30 -30.48 19.42 -12.50
C ALA A 30 -31.84 20.15 -12.56
N ALA A 31 -32.50 20.37 -11.43
CA ALA A 31 -33.83 21.00 -11.39
C ALA A 31 -33.82 22.43 -11.96
N ASN A 32 -32.79 23.21 -11.65
CA ASN A 32 -32.69 24.61 -12.05
C ASN A 32 -32.33 24.78 -13.53
N THR A 33 -31.71 23.79 -14.15
CA THR A 33 -31.25 23.88 -15.55
C THR A 33 -32.17 23.15 -16.54
N THR A 34 -32.93 22.15 -16.08
CA THR A 34 -33.83 21.37 -16.95
C THR A 34 -35.26 21.92 -16.96
N ALA A 35 -35.67 22.75 -15.99
CA ALA A 35 -36.99 23.33 -15.87
C ALA A 35 -36.94 24.86 -15.83
N VAL A 36 -36.25 25.43 -16.81
CA VAL A 36 -36.15 26.91 -16.94
C VAL A 36 -37.49 27.49 -17.31
N LEU A 37 -37.99 28.45 -16.50
CA LEU A 37 -39.23 29.15 -16.77
C LEU A 37 -39.00 30.27 -17.78
N ALA A 38 -39.98 30.52 -18.68
CA ALA A 38 -39.94 31.65 -19.60
C ALA A 38 -39.97 32.96 -18.80
N ALA A 39 -39.12 33.92 -19.19
CA ALA A 39 -39.02 35.20 -18.51
C ALA A 39 -40.22 36.12 -18.81
N GLY A 40 -40.99 35.85 -19.86
CA GLY A 40 -42.20 36.55 -20.26
C GLY A 40 -43.16 35.64 -21.03
N ALA A 41 -44.37 36.13 -21.28
CA ALA A 41 -45.42 35.40 -22.00
C ALA A 41 -45.25 35.48 -23.55
N ASP A 42 -44.15 36.00 -24.02
CA ASP A 42 -43.86 36.12 -25.46
C ASP A 42 -43.16 34.87 -26.04
N GLN A 43 -43.29 34.67 -27.35
CA GLN A 43 -42.76 33.50 -28.04
C GLN A 43 -41.24 33.40 -27.97
N VAL A 44 -40.51 34.49 -27.87
CA VAL A 44 -39.02 34.47 -27.76
C VAL A 44 -38.60 33.94 -26.39
N SER A 45 -39.20 34.46 -25.32
CA SER A 45 -38.94 33.98 -23.97
C SER A 45 -39.25 32.48 -23.80
N VAL A 46 -40.36 32.03 -24.39
CA VAL A 46 -40.74 30.60 -24.39
C VAL A 46 -39.73 29.75 -25.16
N ALA A 47 -39.32 30.19 -26.34
CA ALA A 47 -38.35 29.50 -27.19
C ALA A 47 -36.97 29.39 -26.50
N ILE A 48 -36.51 30.45 -25.84
CA ILE A 48 -35.26 30.47 -25.08
C ILE A 48 -35.33 29.51 -23.91
N ALA A 49 -36.39 29.55 -23.13
CA ALA A 49 -36.57 28.64 -22.00
C ALA A 49 -36.57 27.16 -22.43
N ALA A 50 -37.25 26.86 -23.56
CA ALA A 50 -37.23 25.51 -24.13
C ALA A 50 -35.84 25.10 -24.60
N ALA A 51 -35.06 25.96 -25.25
CA ALA A 51 -33.71 25.68 -25.69
C ALA A 51 -32.75 25.38 -24.51
N PHE A 52 -32.80 26.21 -23.47
CA PHE A 52 -32.00 25.99 -22.26
C PHE A 52 -32.41 24.71 -21.50
N GLY A 53 -33.72 24.45 -21.40
CA GLY A 53 -34.24 23.22 -20.79
C GLY A 53 -33.77 21.96 -21.55
N ALA A 54 -33.86 21.96 -22.89
CA ALA A 54 -33.36 20.89 -23.74
C ALA A 54 -31.84 20.69 -23.59
N HIS A 55 -31.07 21.78 -23.54
CA HIS A 55 -29.62 21.73 -23.30
C HIS A 55 -29.32 21.11 -21.90
N GLY A 56 -30.03 21.53 -20.86
CA GLY A 56 -29.90 20.98 -19.51
C GLY A 56 -30.17 19.49 -19.45
N GLN A 57 -31.23 19.00 -20.16
CA GLN A 57 -31.54 17.56 -20.25
C GLN A 57 -30.44 16.80 -21.00
N ALA A 58 -29.94 17.32 -22.12
CA ALA A 58 -28.83 16.70 -22.86
C ALA A 58 -27.56 16.63 -22.01
N TYR A 59 -27.26 17.69 -21.25
CA TYR A 59 -26.13 17.72 -20.31
C TYR A 59 -26.28 16.63 -19.24
N GLN A 60 -27.47 16.48 -18.62
CA GLN A 60 -27.68 15.46 -17.59
C GLN A 60 -27.50 14.04 -18.15
N ALA A 61 -27.98 13.78 -19.37
CA ALA A 61 -27.78 12.49 -20.04
C ALA A 61 -26.29 12.19 -20.30
N LEU A 62 -25.54 13.20 -20.79
CA LEU A 62 -24.11 13.06 -21.01
C LEU A 62 -23.35 12.88 -19.68
N SER A 63 -23.73 13.62 -18.65
CA SER A 63 -23.12 13.51 -17.30
C SER A 63 -23.30 12.12 -16.70
N ALA A 64 -24.46 11.48 -16.89
CA ALA A 64 -24.70 10.10 -16.45
C ALA A 64 -23.77 9.10 -17.16
N GLN A 65 -23.55 9.28 -18.47
CA GLN A 65 -22.61 8.44 -19.23
C GLN A 65 -21.17 8.65 -18.76
N ALA A 66 -20.76 9.92 -18.56
CA ALA A 66 -19.43 10.25 -18.04
C ALA A 66 -19.20 9.68 -16.65
N ALA A 67 -20.21 9.70 -15.75
CA ALA A 67 -20.13 9.12 -14.44
C ALA A 67 -19.95 7.58 -14.50
N THR A 68 -20.67 6.91 -15.41
CA THR A 68 -20.51 5.46 -15.61
C THR A 68 -19.09 5.12 -16.10
N PHE A 69 -18.58 5.85 -17.07
CA PHE A 69 -17.20 5.69 -17.55
C PHE A 69 -16.19 5.93 -16.44
N HIS A 70 -16.38 6.97 -15.64
CA HIS A 70 -15.50 7.30 -14.52
C HIS A 70 -15.44 6.17 -13.48
N ILE A 71 -16.59 5.59 -13.12
CA ILE A 71 -16.64 4.46 -12.20
C ILE A 71 -15.87 3.26 -12.76
N GLN A 72 -16.05 2.93 -14.03
CA GLN A 72 -15.32 1.83 -14.69
C GLN A 72 -13.81 2.10 -14.73
N PHE A 73 -13.41 3.34 -14.98
CA PHE A 73 -12.01 3.73 -14.98
C PHE A 73 -11.39 3.56 -13.59
N VAL A 74 -12.06 4.03 -12.53
CA VAL A 74 -11.59 3.87 -11.14
C VAL A 74 -11.48 2.39 -10.76
N GLN A 75 -12.45 1.56 -11.17
CA GLN A 75 -12.40 0.12 -10.93
C GLN A 75 -11.21 -0.54 -11.65
N ALA A 76 -10.96 -0.18 -12.91
CA ALA A 76 -9.82 -0.68 -13.67
C ALA A 76 -8.48 -0.28 -13.03
N LEU A 77 -8.39 0.96 -12.53
CA LEU A 77 -7.19 1.45 -11.84
C LEU A 77 -6.95 0.68 -10.53
N THR A 78 -8.00 0.43 -9.75
CA THR A 78 -7.94 -0.36 -8.51
C THR A 78 -7.54 -1.81 -8.79
N ALA A 79 -8.11 -2.44 -9.81
CA ALA A 79 -7.76 -3.79 -10.23
C ALA A 79 -6.29 -3.86 -10.69
N GLY A 80 -5.83 -2.84 -11.44
CA GLY A 80 -4.43 -2.70 -11.84
C GLY A 80 -3.49 -2.64 -10.64
N ALA A 81 -3.79 -1.81 -9.64
CA ALA A 81 -3.01 -1.75 -8.40
C ALA A 81 -2.93 -3.10 -7.71
N GLY A 82 -4.06 -3.82 -7.63
CA GLY A 82 -4.10 -5.17 -7.06
C GLY A 82 -3.25 -6.18 -7.82
N SER A 83 -3.21 -6.11 -9.15
CA SER A 83 -2.37 -7.01 -9.97
C SER A 83 -0.87 -6.75 -9.76
N TYR A 84 -0.45 -5.50 -9.62
CA TYR A 84 0.94 -5.16 -9.27
C TYR A 84 1.30 -5.67 -7.87
N ALA A 85 0.44 -5.46 -6.87
CA ALA A 85 0.65 -5.99 -5.52
C ALA A 85 0.77 -7.51 -5.49
N ALA A 86 -0.06 -8.22 -6.25
CA ALA A 86 0.00 -9.67 -6.38
C ALA A 86 1.31 -10.13 -7.06
N ALA A 87 1.77 -9.43 -8.11
CA ALA A 87 3.02 -9.73 -8.78
C ALA A 87 4.24 -9.51 -7.89
N GLU A 88 4.24 -8.44 -7.08
CA GLU A 88 5.29 -8.17 -6.09
C GLU A 88 5.32 -9.25 -5.00
N ALA A 89 4.14 -9.66 -4.49
CA ALA A 89 4.03 -10.73 -3.51
C ALA A 89 4.53 -12.08 -4.08
N ALA A 90 4.18 -12.41 -5.32
CA ALA A 90 4.66 -13.60 -6.00
C ALA A 90 6.19 -13.56 -6.21
N SER A 91 6.74 -12.41 -6.58
CA SER A 91 8.18 -12.21 -6.71
C SER A 91 8.90 -12.37 -5.37
N ALA A 92 8.35 -11.82 -4.29
CA ALA A 92 8.88 -11.99 -2.94
C ALA A 92 8.83 -13.47 -2.49
N ALA A 93 7.73 -14.18 -2.78
CA ALA A 93 7.58 -15.60 -2.46
C ALA A 93 8.54 -16.50 -3.27
N SER A 94 8.89 -16.11 -4.49
CA SER A 94 9.84 -16.89 -5.33
C SER A 94 11.26 -16.93 -4.76
N ILE A 95 11.65 -15.90 -3.99
CA ILE A 95 12.96 -15.83 -3.31
C ILE A 95 13.03 -16.82 -2.13
N THR A 96 11.88 -17.22 -1.57
CA THR A 96 11.74 -18.21 -0.49
C THR A 96 11.17 -19.53 -1.02
N SER A 97 11.47 -19.90 -2.25
CA SER A 97 10.91 -21.10 -2.87
C SER A 97 11.41 -22.39 -2.19
N PRO A 98 10.59 -23.45 -2.14
CA PRO A 98 11.00 -24.75 -1.60
C PRO A 98 12.28 -25.32 -2.24
N LEU A 99 12.56 -24.93 -3.48
CA LEU A 99 13.79 -25.31 -4.19
C LEU A 99 15.02 -24.63 -3.54
N LEU A 100 14.92 -23.34 -3.19
CA LEU A 100 15.99 -22.64 -2.47
C LEU A 100 16.19 -23.20 -1.05
N ASP A 101 15.12 -23.61 -0.39
CA ASP A 101 15.19 -24.26 0.92
C ASP A 101 15.91 -25.62 0.81
N ALA A 102 15.61 -26.42 -0.21
CA ALA A 102 16.29 -27.68 -0.47
C ALA A 102 17.79 -27.49 -0.79
N ILE A 103 18.14 -26.47 -1.58
CA ILE A 103 19.53 -26.10 -1.88
C ILE A 103 20.26 -25.61 -0.63
N ASN A 104 19.60 -24.84 0.20
CA ASN A 104 20.18 -24.23 1.39
C ASN A 104 20.26 -25.18 2.60
N ALA A 105 19.40 -26.23 2.67
CA ALA A 105 19.31 -27.12 3.81
C ALA A 105 20.64 -27.70 4.27
N PRO A 106 21.50 -28.28 3.41
CA PRO A 106 22.79 -28.84 3.83
C PRO A 106 23.74 -27.77 4.38
N PHE A 107 23.73 -26.56 3.81
CA PHE A 107 24.59 -25.46 4.26
C PHE A 107 24.09 -24.82 5.55
N LEU A 108 22.78 -24.76 5.74
CA LEU A 108 22.18 -24.34 7.01
C LEU A 108 22.51 -25.32 8.14
N ALA A 109 22.49 -26.64 7.85
CA ALA A 109 22.83 -27.68 8.83
C ALA A 109 24.31 -27.66 9.20
N ALA A 110 25.21 -27.49 8.22
CA ALA A 110 26.66 -27.56 8.44
C ALA A 110 27.26 -26.24 8.94
N LEU A 111 26.80 -25.11 8.39
CA LEU A 111 27.45 -23.80 8.57
C LEU A 111 26.54 -22.78 9.29
N GLY A 112 25.26 -23.11 9.52
CA GLY A 112 24.28 -22.18 10.08
C GLY A 112 23.94 -20.98 9.19
N ARG A 113 24.31 -21.03 7.89
CA ARG A 113 24.12 -19.96 6.91
C ARG A 113 23.59 -20.52 5.60
N PRO A 114 22.64 -19.83 4.94
CA PRO A 114 22.19 -20.25 3.61
C PRO A 114 23.32 -20.06 2.58
N LEU A 115 23.28 -20.87 1.51
CA LEU A 115 24.16 -20.68 0.35
C LEU A 115 23.72 -19.46 -0.47
N ILE A 116 22.42 -19.37 -0.72
CA ILE A 116 21.76 -18.29 -1.47
C ILE A 116 20.60 -17.77 -0.64
N GLY A 117 20.52 -16.46 -0.42
CA GLY A 117 19.42 -15.81 0.28
C GLY A 117 19.87 -14.84 1.36
N ASN A 118 18.95 -14.04 1.82
CA ASN A 118 19.19 -13.08 2.90
C ASN A 118 19.32 -13.79 4.26
N GLY A 119 20.17 -13.27 5.13
CA GLY A 119 20.25 -13.74 6.51
C GLY A 119 18.93 -13.48 7.24
N ALA A 120 18.51 -14.42 8.09
CA ALA A 120 17.31 -14.24 8.90
C ALA A 120 17.45 -13.02 9.80
N ASP A 121 16.37 -12.25 9.92
CA ASP A 121 16.31 -11.12 10.86
C ASP A 121 16.53 -11.60 12.30
N GLY A 122 17.19 -10.78 13.11
CA GLY A 122 17.42 -11.09 14.52
C GLY A 122 16.09 -11.20 15.25
N ALA A 123 15.56 -12.43 15.41
CA ALA A 123 14.38 -12.67 16.24
C ALA A 123 14.66 -12.23 17.68
N GLY A 124 13.77 -11.41 18.22
CA GLY A 124 13.81 -11.10 19.64
C GLY A 124 13.71 -12.41 20.46
N ASP A 125 14.54 -12.56 21.43
CA ASP A 125 14.81 -13.55 22.49
C ASP A 125 13.95 -14.84 22.67
N ARG A 126 13.04 -15.20 21.76
CA ARG A 126 12.12 -16.34 21.96
C ARG A 126 12.33 -17.57 21.09
N ALA A 127 13.24 -17.54 20.14
CA ALA A 127 13.41 -18.67 19.22
C ALA A 127 14.87 -18.96 18.85
N ALA A 128 15.73 -19.15 19.83
CA ALA A 128 17.05 -19.71 19.57
C ALA A 128 17.54 -20.54 20.73
N GLY A 129 17.12 -21.77 20.79
CA GLY A 129 17.83 -22.85 21.49
C GLY A 129 19.16 -23.18 20.80
N GLY A 130 19.97 -22.20 20.44
CA GLY A 130 21.30 -22.34 19.88
C GLY A 130 22.33 -21.75 20.84
N ARG A 131 23.31 -22.57 21.25
CA ARG A 131 24.37 -22.29 22.22
C ARG A 131 24.93 -20.89 22.08
N ARG A 132 24.81 -20.11 23.15
CA ARG A 132 25.41 -18.78 23.30
C ARG A 132 26.93 -18.92 23.45
N ILE A 133 27.70 -18.43 22.48
CA ILE A 133 29.06 -18.00 22.77
C ILE A 133 28.93 -16.58 23.32
N VAL A 134 28.89 -16.44 24.64
CA VAL A 134 28.94 -15.15 25.31
C VAL A 134 30.41 -14.72 25.38
N VAL A 135 30.84 -13.93 24.42
CA VAL A 135 32.09 -13.18 24.58
C VAL A 135 31.81 -12.03 25.54
N ARG A 136 32.32 -12.17 26.76
CA ARG A 136 32.22 -11.17 27.83
C ARG A 136 33.17 -9.99 27.51
N GLN A 137 32.75 -9.06 26.70
CA GLN A 137 33.44 -7.78 26.58
C GLN A 137 32.91 -6.81 27.63
N ARG A 138 33.75 -6.62 28.67
CA ARG A 138 33.64 -5.53 29.65
C ARG A 138 34.02 -4.22 28.98
N ARG A 139 33.05 -3.53 28.40
CA ARG A 139 33.09 -2.05 28.22
C ARG A 139 31.66 -1.52 28.12
N ARG A 140 31.41 -0.43 28.84
CA ARG A 140 30.18 0.35 28.83
C ARG A 140 29.84 0.75 27.39
N GLY A 141 28.88 0.10 26.77
CA GLY A 141 28.42 0.38 25.41
C GLY A 141 27.15 -0.39 25.14
N ARG A 142 26.20 0.26 24.49
CA ARG A 142 24.95 -0.37 24.05
C ARG A 142 25.30 -1.68 23.33
N VAL A 143 24.78 -2.79 23.82
CA VAL A 143 24.90 -4.09 23.16
C VAL A 143 24.08 -4.02 21.87
N ARG A 144 24.73 -3.71 20.75
CA ARG A 144 24.14 -3.90 19.43
C ARG A 144 24.05 -5.40 19.18
N ARG A 145 22.87 -5.93 19.04
CA ARG A 145 22.67 -7.32 18.61
C ARG A 145 23.29 -7.50 17.23
N ALA A 146 24.13 -8.52 17.09
CA ALA A 146 24.78 -8.85 15.84
C ALA A 146 23.73 -9.19 14.77
N ARG A 147 23.88 -8.58 13.60
CA ARG A 147 23.15 -8.98 12.40
C ARG A 147 23.59 -10.38 12.00
N ARG A 148 22.67 -11.24 11.62
CA ARG A 148 23.02 -12.53 11.02
C ARG A 148 23.63 -12.28 9.65
N ALA A 149 24.68 -13.03 9.32
CA ALA A 149 25.33 -12.94 8.02
C ALA A 149 24.40 -13.41 6.91
N GLY A 150 24.47 -12.77 5.76
CA GLY A 150 23.78 -13.21 4.54
C GLY A 150 24.29 -14.53 3.99
N GLY A 151 23.75 -14.97 2.87
CA GLY A 151 24.15 -16.19 2.18
C GLY A 151 25.63 -16.20 1.80
N LEU A 152 26.18 -17.39 1.58
CA LEU A 152 27.60 -17.57 1.26
C LEU A 152 27.98 -17.04 -0.13
N LEU A 153 27.08 -17.16 -1.10
CA LEU A 153 27.28 -16.71 -2.49
C LEU A 153 26.56 -15.40 -2.77
N PHE A 154 25.29 -15.31 -2.38
CA PHE A 154 24.44 -14.13 -2.59
C PHE A 154 23.50 -13.95 -1.41
N GLY A 155 23.25 -12.71 -1.05
CA GLY A 155 22.26 -12.33 -0.06
C GLY A 155 22.75 -11.26 0.92
N ASN A 156 21.83 -10.45 1.44
CA ASN A 156 22.08 -9.44 2.44
C ASN A 156 22.00 -10.04 3.84
N GLY A 157 22.74 -9.49 4.79
CA GLY A 157 22.58 -9.82 6.21
C GLY A 157 21.20 -9.39 6.71
N GLY A 158 20.56 -10.20 7.55
CA GLY A 158 19.28 -9.87 8.18
C GLY A 158 19.37 -8.64 9.08
N ALA A 159 18.25 -7.94 9.30
CA ALA A 159 18.17 -6.81 10.20
C ALA A 159 18.51 -7.22 11.64
N GLY A 160 19.28 -6.39 12.36
CA GLY A 160 19.52 -6.59 13.79
C GLY A 160 18.23 -6.36 14.59
N GLY A 161 17.89 -7.28 15.50
CA GLY A 161 16.72 -7.12 16.36
C GLY A 161 16.79 -5.85 17.23
N PRO A 162 15.66 -5.36 17.77
CA PRO A 162 15.61 -4.16 18.59
C PRO A 162 16.47 -4.31 19.85
N ALA A 163 17.19 -3.23 20.20
CA ALA A 163 17.98 -3.17 21.44
C ALA A 163 17.02 -3.22 22.64
N ARG A 164 17.26 -4.11 23.61
CA ARG A 164 16.54 -4.09 24.88
C ARG A 164 16.80 -2.76 25.60
N PRO A 165 15.77 -2.07 26.13
CA PRO A 165 16.02 -0.97 27.04
C PRO A 165 16.85 -1.48 28.22
N ALA A 166 17.87 -0.73 28.62
CA ALA A 166 18.65 -1.04 29.81
C ALA A 166 17.71 -1.16 31.00
N ALA A 167 17.68 -2.35 31.63
CA ALA A 167 16.90 -2.55 32.86
C ALA A 167 17.38 -1.48 33.86
N ARG A 168 16.44 -0.67 34.38
CA ARG A 168 16.70 0.32 35.42
C ARG A 168 17.24 -0.41 36.63
N TRP A 169 18.51 -0.24 36.94
CA TRP A 169 19.18 -0.70 38.16
C TRP A 169 18.77 0.13 39.40
N ALA A 170 17.75 0.98 39.29
CA ALA A 170 17.39 1.94 40.31
C ALA A 170 16.49 1.38 41.44
N ASP A 171 16.06 0.11 41.40
CA ASP A 171 15.06 -0.41 42.35
C ASP A 171 15.62 -1.42 43.37
N ARG A 172 16.93 -1.51 43.55
CA ARG A 172 17.54 -2.41 44.54
C ARG A 172 18.27 -1.73 45.71
N GLN A 173 18.10 -0.42 45.91
CA GLN A 173 18.67 0.29 47.04
C GLN A 173 17.64 0.88 48.02
N ARG A 174 16.38 0.45 47.94
CA ARG A 174 15.34 0.84 48.92
C ARG A 174 14.62 -0.42 49.43
N ARG A 175 15.36 -1.32 50.09
CA ARG A 175 14.83 -2.22 51.11
C ARG A 175 15.96 -2.59 52.05
#